data_8519730c92e1a2845acd038196445661
#
_entry.id   8519730c92e1a2845acd038196445661
#
_cell.length_a   1.000
_cell.length_b   1.000
_cell.length_c   1.000
_cell.angle_alpha   90.00
_cell.angle_beta   90.00
_cell.angle_gamma   90.00
#
_symmetry.space_group_name_H-M   'P 1'
#
loop_
_entity.id
_entity.type
_entity.pdbx_description
1 polymer ?
#
loop_
_entity_poly.entity_id
_entity_poly.type
_entity_poly.pdbx_seq_one_letter_code
_entity_poly.pdbx_strand_id
1 'polypeptide(L)'
;MYKRQAQKIVRAVNKSAQRILYTFSQQEIDFICKFATEHVYSLGKTEIPISDMHNIVEGALEKVNPAVAKSYRDYRNYKTDFIHMMDEVYTKSQSIRYIGDKSNANTDSALVATKRSLIFNELNKELYRKFFMNRNELQACKDGYIYIHDQSARLDTMNCCLFDVGNVLKGGFEMGNVWYNEPKTLDTAFDVMGDIVLSTAAQQYGGFTVPEVDKILAPYAQK
;
A
#
# COMPACT_ATOMS: atom_id res chain seq x y z
N MET A 1 -23.95 32.41 8.28
CA MET A 1 -23.04 31.27 8.57
C MET A 1 -22.31 31.53 9.87
N TYR A 2 -22.24 30.54 10.80
CA TYR A 2 -21.59 30.75 12.10
C TYR A 2 -20.08 30.92 11.92
N LYS A 3 -19.44 31.87 12.67
CA LYS A 3 -18.00 32.15 12.63
C LYS A 3 -17.11 30.88 12.62
N ARG A 4 -17.50 29.84 13.35
CA ARG A 4 -16.79 28.57 13.44
C ARG A 4 -16.80 27.77 12.11
N GLN A 5 -17.83 27.88 11.30
CA GLN A 5 -17.93 27.20 10.01
C GLN A 5 -17.09 27.91 8.94
N ALA A 6 -17.09 29.25 8.93
CA ALA A 6 -16.22 30.03 8.06
C ALA A 6 -14.74 29.70 8.34
N GLN A 7 -14.33 29.60 9.61
CA GLN A 7 -12.96 29.21 9.97
C GLN A 7 -12.56 27.83 9.46
N LYS A 8 -13.50 26.85 9.43
CA LYS A 8 -13.24 25.52 8.86
C LYS A 8 -12.99 25.58 7.36
N ILE A 9 -13.78 26.38 6.63
CA ILE A 9 -13.60 26.60 5.20
C ILE A 9 -12.20 27.22 4.94
N VAL A 10 -11.88 28.31 5.63
CA VAL A 10 -10.59 28.99 5.50
C VAL A 10 -9.42 28.05 5.75
N ARG A 11 -9.50 27.20 6.78
CA ARG A 11 -8.46 26.18 7.04
C ARG A 11 -8.34 25.16 5.91
N ALA A 12 -9.44 24.68 5.37
CA ALA A 12 -9.46 23.69 4.31
C ALA A 12 -8.89 24.23 3.00
N VAL A 13 -9.28 25.44 2.60
CA VAL A 13 -8.80 26.06 1.38
C VAL A 13 -7.32 26.45 1.47
N ASN A 14 -6.87 26.98 2.61
CA ASN A 14 -5.45 27.28 2.83
C ASN A 14 -4.57 26.03 2.78
N LYS A 15 -5.01 24.89 3.36
CA LYS A 15 -4.28 23.63 3.23
C LYS A 15 -4.16 23.16 1.77
N SER A 16 -5.16 23.39 0.96
CA SER A 16 -5.13 23.02 -0.46
C SER A 16 -4.24 23.95 -1.28
N ALA A 17 -4.22 25.24 -0.95
CA ALA A 17 -3.32 26.24 -1.54
C ALA A 17 -1.85 25.94 -1.18
N GLN A 18 -1.56 25.61 0.07
CA GLN A 18 -0.20 25.26 0.52
C GLN A 18 0.41 24.07 -0.24
N ARG A 19 -0.39 23.08 -0.65
CA ARG A 19 0.09 21.92 -1.43
C ARG A 19 0.65 22.30 -2.80
N ILE A 20 0.20 23.42 -3.35
CA ILE A 20 0.67 23.94 -4.64
C ILE A 20 1.45 25.24 -4.48
N LEU A 21 1.93 25.53 -3.26
CA LEU A 21 2.71 26.70 -2.92
C LEU A 21 2.01 28.02 -3.25
N TYR A 22 0.67 28.06 -3.14
CA TYR A 22 -0.15 29.25 -3.32
C TYR A 22 -0.55 29.85 -1.97
N THR A 23 -0.59 31.19 -1.88
CA THR A 23 -1.04 31.92 -0.70
C THR A 23 -2.17 32.87 -1.09
N PHE A 24 -3.32 32.72 -0.46
CA PHE A 24 -4.46 33.60 -0.69
C PHE A 24 -4.23 34.99 -0.08
N SER A 25 -4.65 36.04 -0.81
CA SER A 25 -4.88 37.35 -0.25
C SER A 25 -6.13 37.39 0.64
N GLN A 26 -6.23 38.40 1.50
CA GLN A 26 -7.43 38.54 2.35
C GLN A 26 -8.70 38.73 1.50
N GLN A 27 -8.62 39.46 0.39
CA GLN A 27 -9.74 39.67 -0.52
C GLN A 27 -10.27 38.38 -1.14
N GLU A 28 -9.37 37.45 -1.51
CA GLU A 28 -9.76 36.15 -2.05
C GLU A 28 -10.43 35.27 -0.98
N ILE A 29 -9.92 35.26 0.24
CA ILE A 29 -10.53 34.56 1.38
C ILE A 29 -11.93 35.12 1.67
N ASP A 30 -12.08 36.44 1.68
CA ASP A 30 -13.37 37.10 1.91
C ASP A 30 -14.36 36.76 0.80
N PHE A 31 -13.93 36.74 -0.46
CA PHE A 31 -14.74 36.30 -1.59
C PHE A 31 -15.20 34.85 -1.44
N ILE A 32 -14.29 33.91 -1.12
CA ILE A 32 -14.64 32.50 -0.93
C ILE A 32 -15.66 32.33 0.18
N CYS A 33 -15.50 33.00 1.31
CA CYS A 33 -16.42 32.97 2.43
C CYS A 33 -17.79 33.57 2.09
N LYS A 34 -17.81 34.70 1.38
CA LYS A 34 -19.03 35.36 0.92
C LYS A 34 -19.79 34.47 -0.06
N PHE A 35 -19.11 33.97 -1.09
CA PHE A 35 -19.68 33.07 -2.08
C PHE A 35 -20.30 31.82 -1.43
N ALA A 36 -19.56 31.15 -0.53
CA ALA A 36 -20.07 30.00 0.19
C ALA A 36 -21.30 30.34 1.04
N THR A 37 -21.28 31.50 1.69
CA THR A 37 -22.40 31.96 2.54
C THR A 37 -23.66 32.22 1.71
N GLU A 38 -23.54 32.94 0.59
CA GLU A 38 -24.65 33.25 -0.30
C GLU A 38 -25.30 31.98 -0.88
N HIS A 39 -24.47 31.01 -1.33
CA HIS A 39 -24.96 29.74 -1.85
C HIS A 39 -25.65 28.88 -0.78
N VAL A 40 -25.12 28.85 0.42
CA VAL A 40 -25.76 28.16 1.54
C VAL A 40 -27.14 28.74 1.84
N TYR A 41 -27.28 30.07 1.85
CA TYR A 41 -28.57 30.71 2.07
C TYR A 41 -29.56 30.49 0.91
N SER A 42 -29.05 30.48 -0.33
CA SER A 42 -29.91 30.24 -1.51
C SER A 42 -30.52 28.84 -1.54
N LEU A 43 -29.90 27.85 -0.89
CA LEU A 43 -30.45 26.50 -0.80
C LEU A 43 -31.67 26.39 0.11
N GLY A 44 -31.90 27.34 1.01
CA GLY A 44 -33.07 27.37 1.91
C GLY A 44 -33.21 26.17 2.83
N LYS A 45 -32.12 25.36 3.00
CA LYS A 45 -32.10 24.14 3.80
C LYS A 45 -31.57 24.43 5.21
N THR A 46 -32.17 23.79 6.21
CA THR A 46 -31.69 23.85 7.59
C THR A 46 -30.41 23.02 7.80
N GLU A 47 -30.27 21.95 7.05
CA GLU A 47 -29.08 21.08 7.04
C GLU A 47 -28.58 20.90 5.62
N ILE A 48 -27.26 20.96 5.44
CA ILE A 48 -26.59 20.81 4.15
C ILE A 48 -25.61 19.64 4.26
N PRO A 49 -25.73 18.64 3.37
CA PRO A 49 -24.77 17.55 3.28
C PRO A 49 -23.36 18.06 3.08
N ILE A 50 -22.38 17.39 3.66
CA ILE A 50 -20.96 17.78 3.54
C ILE A 50 -20.47 17.76 2.09
N SER A 51 -21.03 16.88 1.25
CA SER A 51 -20.79 16.81 -0.19
C SER A 51 -21.17 18.12 -0.89
N ASP A 52 -22.36 18.65 -0.59
CA ASP A 52 -22.84 19.90 -1.19
C ASP A 52 -21.99 21.08 -0.76
N MET A 53 -21.58 21.10 0.53
CA MET A 53 -20.68 22.12 1.03
C MET A 53 -19.31 22.07 0.34
N HIS A 54 -18.78 20.87 0.07
CA HIS A 54 -17.56 20.72 -0.70
C HIS A 54 -17.70 21.26 -2.12
N ASN A 55 -18.80 20.99 -2.79
CA ASN A 55 -19.05 21.48 -4.15
C ASN A 55 -19.18 23.02 -4.20
N ILE A 56 -19.82 23.62 -3.19
CA ILE A 56 -19.91 25.07 -3.06
C ILE A 56 -18.54 25.71 -2.88
N VAL A 57 -17.71 25.15 -2.00
CA VAL A 57 -16.34 25.66 -1.76
C VAL A 57 -15.46 25.47 -2.99
N GLU A 58 -15.57 24.33 -3.67
CA GLU A 58 -14.87 24.06 -4.92
C GLU A 58 -15.26 25.06 -6.01
N GLY A 59 -16.56 25.35 -6.17
CA GLY A 59 -17.06 26.37 -7.10
C GLY A 59 -16.58 27.78 -6.78
N ALA A 60 -16.38 28.12 -5.52
CA ALA A 60 -15.74 29.39 -5.13
C ALA A 60 -14.26 29.41 -5.52
N LEU A 61 -13.55 28.32 -5.29
CA LEU A 61 -12.12 28.18 -5.62
C LEU A 61 -11.87 28.23 -7.12
N GLU A 62 -12.73 27.60 -7.94
CA GLU A 62 -12.64 27.66 -9.41
C GLU A 62 -12.66 29.11 -9.94
N LYS A 63 -13.40 30.01 -9.27
CA LYS A 63 -13.48 31.43 -9.65
C LYS A 63 -12.26 32.25 -9.21
N VAL A 64 -11.57 31.80 -8.16
CA VAL A 64 -10.41 32.49 -7.61
C VAL A 64 -9.12 31.94 -8.19
N ASN A 65 -8.93 30.62 -8.12
CA ASN A 65 -7.76 29.93 -8.64
C ASN A 65 -8.09 28.46 -8.97
N PRO A 66 -8.23 28.11 -10.26
CA PRO A 66 -8.55 26.75 -10.71
C PRO A 66 -7.53 25.69 -10.27
N ALA A 67 -6.25 26.05 -10.11
CA ALA A 67 -5.23 25.12 -9.66
C ALA A 67 -5.44 24.74 -8.18
N VAL A 68 -5.84 25.69 -7.33
CA VAL A 68 -6.21 25.43 -5.94
C VAL A 68 -7.50 24.61 -5.86
N ALA A 69 -8.48 24.91 -6.73
CA ALA A 69 -9.72 24.11 -6.81
C ALA A 69 -9.41 22.66 -7.15
N LYS A 70 -8.54 22.42 -8.12
CA LYS A 70 -8.05 21.06 -8.45
C LYS A 70 -7.37 20.38 -7.25
N SER A 71 -6.45 21.08 -6.58
CA SER A 71 -5.77 20.54 -5.37
C SER A 71 -6.76 20.18 -4.25
N TYR A 72 -7.81 21.00 -4.08
CA TYR A 72 -8.88 20.76 -3.10
C TYR A 72 -9.70 19.52 -3.45
N ARG A 73 -10.10 19.36 -4.71
CA ARG A 73 -10.83 18.20 -5.26
C ARG A 73 -10.02 16.92 -5.15
N ASP A 74 -8.77 16.97 -5.57
CA ASP A 74 -7.87 15.81 -5.57
C ASP A 74 -7.65 15.27 -4.16
N TYR A 75 -7.47 16.15 -3.18
CA TYR A 75 -7.33 15.74 -1.79
C TYR A 75 -8.62 15.15 -1.20
N ARG A 76 -9.77 15.75 -1.53
CA ARG A 76 -11.06 15.22 -1.11
C ARG A 76 -11.29 13.80 -1.65
N ASN A 77 -11.03 13.62 -2.93
CA ASN A 77 -11.18 12.33 -3.59
C ASN A 77 -10.21 11.30 -2.98
N TYR A 78 -8.94 11.67 -2.81
CA TYR A 78 -7.95 10.84 -2.15
C TYR A 78 -8.40 10.38 -0.76
N LYS A 79 -8.92 11.31 0.06
CA LYS A 79 -9.42 10.99 1.40
C LYS A 79 -10.61 10.02 1.35
N THR A 80 -11.55 10.25 0.45
CA THR A 80 -12.72 9.37 0.27
C THR A 80 -12.28 7.98 -0.15
N ASP A 81 -11.42 7.87 -1.16
CA ASP A 81 -10.88 6.62 -1.64
C ASP A 81 -10.10 5.86 -0.56
N PHE A 82 -9.34 6.60 0.28
CA PHE A 82 -8.62 6.00 1.40
C PHE A 82 -9.55 5.42 2.47
N ILE A 83 -10.63 6.13 2.79
CA ILE A 83 -11.64 5.65 3.74
C ILE A 83 -12.30 4.38 3.19
N HIS A 84 -12.73 4.36 1.93
CA HIS A 84 -13.31 3.16 1.31
C HIS A 84 -12.34 1.98 1.32
N MET A 85 -11.07 2.21 1.00
CA MET A 85 -10.03 1.17 1.09
C MET A 85 -9.95 0.60 2.51
N MET A 86 -9.94 1.44 3.54
CA MET A 86 -9.86 0.99 4.93
C MET A 86 -11.14 0.25 5.38
N ASP A 87 -12.31 0.65 4.90
CA ASP A 87 -13.56 -0.05 5.16
C ASP A 87 -13.56 -1.45 4.52
N GLU A 88 -13.02 -1.59 3.31
CA GLU A 88 -12.83 -2.89 2.66
C GLU A 88 -11.88 -3.79 3.46
N VAL A 89 -10.73 -3.26 3.87
CA VAL A 89 -9.77 -3.99 4.72
C VAL A 89 -10.41 -4.41 6.03
N TYR A 90 -11.16 -3.50 6.67
CA TYR A 90 -11.87 -3.81 7.91
C TYR A 90 -12.88 -4.95 7.73
N THR A 91 -13.72 -4.86 6.71
CA THR A 91 -14.76 -5.86 6.42
C THR A 91 -14.16 -7.24 6.17
N LYS A 92 -13.11 -7.32 5.33
CA LYS A 92 -12.40 -8.57 5.07
C LYS A 92 -11.69 -9.09 6.32
N SER A 93 -11.09 -8.21 7.12
CA SER A 93 -10.45 -8.58 8.37
C SER A 93 -11.44 -9.21 9.36
N GLN A 94 -12.68 -8.72 9.45
CA GLN A 94 -13.71 -9.34 10.28
C GLN A 94 -14.06 -10.73 9.76
N SER A 95 -14.23 -10.90 8.46
CA SER A 95 -14.47 -12.22 7.86
C SER A 95 -13.35 -13.22 8.20
N ILE A 96 -12.08 -12.82 8.02
CA ILE A 96 -10.92 -13.66 8.34
C ILE A 96 -10.89 -14.03 9.83
N ARG A 97 -11.20 -13.08 10.72
CA ARG A 97 -11.19 -13.33 12.18
C ARG A 97 -12.20 -14.38 12.61
N TYR A 98 -13.40 -14.36 12.04
CA TYR A 98 -14.50 -15.21 12.49
C TYR A 98 -14.63 -16.51 11.70
N ILE A 99 -14.39 -16.46 10.39
CA ILE A 99 -14.63 -17.60 9.49
C ILE A 99 -13.33 -18.26 9.08
N GLY A 100 -12.22 -17.50 9.02
CA GLY A 100 -10.98 -17.89 8.37
C GLY A 100 -11.08 -17.78 6.83
N ASP A 101 -9.98 -17.99 6.15
CA ASP A 101 -9.94 -18.04 4.69
C ASP A 101 -9.87 -19.49 4.22
N LYS A 102 -11.02 -20.04 3.85
CA LYS A 102 -11.13 -21.42 3.35
C LYS A 102 -10.60 -21.59 1.92
N SER A 103 -10.32 -20.51 1.21
CA SER A 103 -9.76 -20.56 -0.14
C SER A 103 -8.25 -20.86 -0.14
N ASN A 104 -7.57 -20.64 0.97
CA ASN A 104 -6.15 -20.92 1.11
C ASN A 104 -5.92 -22.38 1.56
N ALA A 105 -5.62 -23.25 0.60
CA ALA A 105 -5.40 -24.68 0.86
C ALA A 105 -4.03 -24.99 1.51
N ASN A 106 -3.10 -24.05 1.53
CA ASN A 106 -1.72 -24.28 1.99
C ASN A 106 -1.51 -24.05 3.48
N THR A 107 -2.45 -23.37 4.15
CA THR A 107 -2.34 -23.05 5.58
C THR A 107 -3.65 -23.30 6.32
N ASP A 108 -3.57 -23.69 7.59
CA ASP A 108 -4.75 -23.78 8.45
C ASP A 108 -5.23 -22.37 8.82
N SER A 109 -6.32 -21.93 8.22
CA SER A 109 -6.92 -20.62 8.43
C SER A 109 -7.54 -20.41 9.82
N ALA A 110 -7.64 -21.48 10.63
CA ALA A 110 -8.11 -21.39 12.00
C ALA A 110 -7.04 -20.87 12.98
N LEU A 111 -5.77 -21.07 12.63
CA LEU A 111 -4.65 -20.64 13.49
C LEU A 111 -4.55 -19.12 13.60
N VAL A 112 -4.25 -18.64 14.81
CA VAL A 112 -4.10 -17.18 15.09
C VAL A 112 -3.00 -16.55 14.25
N ALA A 113 -1.85 -17.22 14.09
CA ALA A 113 -0.75 -16.72 13.27
C ALA A 113 -1.17 -16.58 11.80
N THR A 114 -1.87 -17.57 11.27
CA THR A 114 -2.40 -17.54 9.89
C THR A 114 -3.41 -16.40 9.72
N LYS A 115 -4.35 -16.24 10.65
CA LYS A 115 -5.33 -15.12 10.59
C LYS A 115 -4.65 -13.76 10.59
N ARG A 116 -3.62 -13.56 11.41
CA ARG A 116 -2.83 -12.30 11.40
C ARG A 116 -2.17 -12.06 10.06
N SER A 117 -1.53 -13.08 9.49
CA SER A 117 -0.89 -12.98 8.17
C SER A 117 -1.90 -12.67 7.06
N LEU A 118 -3.06 -13.30 7.06
CA LEU A 118 -4.11 -13.06 6.08
C LEU A 118 -4.66 -11.62 6.16
N ILE A 119 -4.87 -11.09 7.38
CA ILE A 119 -5.29 -9.69 7.57
C ILE A 119 -4.21 -8.73 7.07
N PHE A 120 -2.95 -8.99 7.38
CA PHE A 120 -1.83 -8.18 6.91
C PHE A 120 -1.71 -8.22 5.39
N ASN A 121 -1.90 -9.37 4.78
CA ASN A 121 -1.91 -9.52 3.32
C ASN A 121 -3.03 -8.72 2.64
N GLU A 122 -4.25 -8.69 3.22
CA GLU A 122 -5.32 -7.84 2.68
C GLU A 122 -4.99 -6.35 2.76
N LEU A 123 -4.39 -5.90 3.87
CA LEU A 123 -3.93 -4.51 3.98
C LEU A 123 -2.87 -4.20 2.91
N ASN A 124 -1.83 -5.01 2.78
CA ASN A 124 -0.76 -4.81 1.80
C ASN A 124 -1.28 -4.81 0.36
N LYS A 125 -2.21 -5.70 0.04
CA LYS A 125 -2.85 -5.75 -1.27
C LYS A 125 -3.59 -4.46 -1.62
N GLU A 126 -4.36 -3.92 -0.67
CA GLU A 126 -5.08 -2.67 -0.91
C GLU A 126 -4.11 -1.46 -0.97
N LEU A 127 -3.04 -1.44 -0.18
CA LEU A 127 -1.97 -0.45 -0.30
C LEU A 127 -1.28 -0.52 -1.67
N TYR A 128 -0.94 -1.73 -2.14
CA TYR A 128 -0.35 -1.92 -3.47
C TYR A 128 -1.26 -1.38 -4.57
N ARG A 129 -2.54 -1.73 -4.54
CA ARG A 129 -3.55 -1.25 -5.49
C ARG A 129 -3.70 0.26 -5.48
N LYS A 130 -3.66 0.88 -4.30
CA LYS A 130 -3.84 2.31 -4.14
C LYS A 130 -2.65 3.13 -4.61
N PHE A 131 -1.41 2.69 -4.32
CA PHE A 131 -0.22 3.50 -4.50
C PHE A 131 0.63 3.12 -5.72
N PHE A 132 0.49 1.89 -6.22
CA PHE A 132 1.35 1.37 -7.29
C PHE A 132 0.61 1.00 -8.57
N MET A 133 -0.72 0.88 -8.52
CA MET A 133 -1.53 0.60 -9.71
C MET A 133 -2.25 1.87 -10.18
N ASN A 134 -2.27 2.10 -11.49
CA ASN A 134 -3.09 3.15 -12.06
C ASN A 134 -4.56 2.68 -12.25
N ARG A 135 -5.46 3.61 -12.57
CA ARG A 135 -6.89 3.32 -12.71
C ARG A 135 -7.20 2.31 -13.80
N ASN A 136 -6.45 2.35 -14.91
CA ASN A 136 -6.69 1.45 -16.05
C ASN A 136 -6.26 0.02 -15.70
N GLU A 137 -5.13 -0.15 -15.01
CA GLU A 137 -4.66 -1.44 -14.51
C GLU A 137 -5.64 -2.05 -13.50
N LEU A 138 -6.12 -1.23 -12.54
CA LEU A 138 -7.13 -1.66 -11.58
C LEU A 138 -8.42 -2.10 -12.27
N GLN A 139 -8.87 -1.34 -13.28
CA GLN A 139 -10.07 -1.67 -14.02
C GLN A 139 -9.86 -2.94 -14.85
N ALA A 140 -8.73 -3.09 -15.53
CA ALA A 140 -8.39 -4.28 -16.29
C ALA A 140 -8.32 -5.55 -15.41
N CYS A 141 -7.83 -5.42 -14.16
CA CYS A 141 -7.87 -6.51 -13.18
C CYS A 141 -9.31 -6.85 -12.76
N LYS A 142 -10.15 -5.84 -12.52
CA LYS A 142 -11.57 -6.04 -12.15
C LYS A 142 -12.37 -6.70 -13.27
N ASP A 143 -12.10 -6.30 -14.50
CA ASP A 143 -12.77 -6.82 -15.70
C ASP A 143 -12.21 -8.19 -16.13
N GLY A 144 -11.15 -8.67 -15.49
CA GLY A 144 -10.54 -9.97 -15.77
C GLY A 144 -9.63 -10.01 -17.00
N TYR A 145 -9.24 -8.87 -17.56
CA TYR A 145 -8.29 -8.81 -18.68
C TYR A 145 -6.86 -9.14 -18.27
N ILE A 146 -6.48 -8.78 -17.05
CA ILE A 146 -5.17 -9.09 -16.46
C ILE A 146 -5.33 -9.66 -15.06
N TYR A 147 -4.44 -10.58 -14.69
CA TYR A 147 -4.33 -11.11 -13.34
C TYR A 147 -2.92 -10.88 -12.82
N ILE A 148 -2.81 -10.16 -11.72
CA ILE A 148 -1.54 -9.94 -11.00
C ILE A 148 -1.60 -10.76 -9.73
N HIS A 149 -0.82 -11.84 -9.67
CA HIS A 149 -0.74 -12.68 -8.49
C HIS A 149 0.09 -12.03 -7.37
N ASP A 150 -0.11 -12.48 -6.15
CA ASP A 150 0.69 -12.10 -4.97
C ASP A 150 0.80 -10.58 -4.74
N GLN A 151 -0.27 -9.84 -5.03
CA GLN A 151 -0.29 -8.38 -4.87
C GLN A 151 0.07 -7.94 -3.45
N SER A 152 -0.25 -8.75 -2.44
CA SER A 152 0.06 -8.49 -1.03
C SER A 152 1.55 -8.53 -0.70
N ALA A 153 2.35 -9.25 -1.51
CA ALA A 153 3.78 -9.41 -1.29
C ALA A 153 4.65 -8.42 -2.08
N ARG A 154 4.05 -7.59 -2.92
CA ARG A 154 4.79 -6.72 -3.85
C ARG A 154 5.32 -5.42 -3.24
N LEU A 155 4.98 -5.11 -2.00
CA LEU A 155 5.47 -3.91 -1.32
C LEU A 155 6.84 -4.10 -0.66
N ASP A 156 7.07 -5.26 -0.06
CA ASP A 156 8.13 -5.44 0.93
C ASP A 156 9.12 -6.53 0.56
N THR A 157 8.77 -7.44 -0.37
CA THR A 157 9.54 -8.65 -0.58
C THR A 157 9.82 -8.93 -2.05
N MET A 158 10.94 -9.61 -2.29
CA MET A 158 11.22 -10.26 -3.55
C MET A 158 10.26 -11.46 -3.71
N ASN A 159 9.59 -11.55 -4.84
CA ASN A 159 8.61 -12.63 -5.05
C ASN A 159 9.31 -13.97 -5.33
N CYS A 160 10.10 -14.03 -6.40
CA CYS A 160 10.85 -15.22 -6.81
C CYS A 160 12.27 -14.83 -7.20
N CYS A 161 13.24 -15.74 -7.01
CA CYS A 161 14.62 -15.49 -7.44
C CYS A 161 15.33 -16.76 -7.91
N LEU A 162 16.38 -16.56 -8.69
CA LEU A 162 17.46 -17.52 -8.93
C LEU A 162 18.59 -17.16 -7.97
N PHE A 163 19.04 -18.10 -7.17
CA PHE A 163 20.02 -17.85 -6.12
C PHE A 163 21.31 -18.63 -6.37
N ASP A 164 22.40 -17.93 -6.58
CA ASP A 164 23.71 -18.53 -6.80
C ASP A 164 24.37 -18.89 -5.47
N VAL A 165 24.02 -20.05 -4.94
CA VAL A 165 24.61 -20.58 -3.70
C VAL A 165 26.11 -20.83 -3.85
N GLY A 166 26.57 -21.17 -5.05
CA GLY A 166 27.98 -21.45 -5.28
C GLY A 166 28.91 -20.27 -4.99
N ASN A 167 28.48 -19.07 -5.38
CA ASN A 167 29.22 -17.85 -5.07
C ASN A 167 29.16 -17.49 -3.58
N VAL A 168 28.07 -17.85 -2.89
CA VAL A 168 27.94 -17.59 -1.45
C VAL A 168 28.83 -18.51 -0.63
N LEU A 169 28.91 -19.79 -0.99
CA LEU A 169 29.71 -20.76 -0.26
C LEU A 169 31.22 -20.49 -0.35
N LYS A 170 31.71 -19.92 -1.46
CA LYS A 170 33.13 -19.63 -1.67
C LYS A 170 33.62 -18.51 -0.76
N GLY A 171 34.68 -18.80 -0.01
CA GLY A 171 35.36 -17.82 0.85
C GLY A 171 34.60 -17.49 2.17
N GLY A 172 33.45 -18.07 2.39
CA GLY A 172 32.63 -17.79 3.55
C GLY A 172 31.78 -16.53 3.39
N PHE A 173 30.80 -16.33 4.30
CA PHE A 173 29.86 -15.22 4.28
C PHE A 173 29.26 -14.97 5.66
N GLU A 174 28.63 -13.81 5.83
CA GLU A 174 27.90 -13.46 7.05
C GLU A 174 26.39 -13.62 6.82
N MET A 175 25.71 -14.27 7.74
CA MET A 175 24.24 -14.40 7.76
C MET A 175 23.73 -14.40 9.20
N GLY A 176 22.74 -13.56 9.49
CA GLY A 176 22.16 -13.47 10.84
C GLY A 176 23.15 -13.04 11.93
N ASN A 177 24.14 -12.18 11.61
CA ASN A 177 25.26 -11.75 12.48
C ASN A 177 26.22 -12.90 12.86
N VAL A 178 26.23 -13.99 12.09
CA VAL A 178 27.15 -15.11 12.27
C VAL A 178 27.97 -15.30 11.00
N TRP A 179 29.29 -15.49 11.16
CA TRP A 179 30.18 -15.79 10.06
C TRP A 179 30.16 -17.30 9.76
N TYR A 180 29.87 -17.64 8.52
CA TYR A 180 29.94 -18.99 7.98
C TYR A 180 31.23 -19.14 7.18
N ASN A 181 32.10 -20.08 7.59
CA ASN A 181 33.31 -20.40 6.82
C ASN A 181 32.93 -21.22 5.59
N GLU A 182 33.79 -21.16 4.56
CA GLU A 182 33.65 -22.04 3.41
C GLU A 182 33.65 -23.52 3.86
N PRO A 183 32.67 -24.34 3.45
CA PRO A 183 32.59 -25.75 3.80
C PRO A 183 33.83 -26.53 3.30
N LYS A 184 34.24 -27.53 4.08
CA LYS A 184 35.36 -28.41 3.70
C LYS A 184 34.92 -29.82 3.33
N THR A 185 33.71 -30.20 3.67
CA THR A 185 33.13 -31.52 3.40
C THR A 185 31.75 -31.37 2.79
N LEU A 186 31.29 -32.45 2.15
CA LEU A 186 29.94 -32.48 1.54
C LEU A 186 28.84 -32.28 2.57
N ASP A 187 28.93 -32.95 3.72
CA ASP A 187 27.94 -32.84 4.78
C ASP A 187 27.82 -31.41 5.27
N THR A 188 28.96 -30.75 5.57
CA THR A 188 28.95 -29.33 5.97
C THR A 188 28.40 -28.43 4.88
N ALA A 189 28.67 -28.74 3.60
CA ALA A 189 28.15 -27.95 2.48
C ALA A 189 26.62 -28.07 2.39
N PHE A 190 26.06 -29.26 2.64
CA PHE A 190 24.61 -29.44 2.70
C PHE A 190 23.98 -28.72 3.87
N ASP A 191 24.59 -28.77 5.08
CA ASP A 191 24.08 -28.08 6.26
C ASP A 191 24.02 -26.56 6.03
N VAL A 192 25.14 -25.98 5.57
CA VAL A 192 25.22 -24.53 5.27
C VAL A 192 24.25 -24.14 4.15
N MET A 193 24.12 -24.97 3.12
CA MET A 193 23.14 -24.73 2.06
C MET A 193 21.69 -24.79 2.62
N GLY A 194 21.41 -25.69 3.54
CA GLY A 194 20.13 -25.77 4.24
C GLY A 194 19.81 -24.47 5.00
N ASP A 195 20.77 -23.92 5.73
CA ASP A 195 20.62 -22.65 6.45
C ASP A 195 20.39 -21.49 5.49
N ILE A 196 21.12 -21.43 4.36
CA ILE A 196 20.90 -20.43 3.31
C ILE A 196 19.49 -20.53 2.73
N VAL A 197 19.03 -21.76 2.44
CA VAL A 197 17.67 -22.00 1.91
C VAL A 197 16.62 -21.49 2.87
N LEU A 198 16.74 -21.83 4.15
CA LEU A 198 15.77 -21.42 5.18
C LEU A 198 15.77 -19.90 5.36
N SER A 199 16.95 -19.28 5.41
CA SER A 199 17.06 -17.82 5.56
C SER A 199 16.49 -17.08 4.35
N THR A 200 16.80 -17.55 3.14
CA THR A 200 16.29 -16.95 1.90
C THR A 200 14.78 -17.12 1.80
N ALA A 201 14.26 -18.31 2.10
CA ALA A 201 12.81 -18.58 2.09
C ALA A 201 12.04 -17.70 3.08
N ALA A 202 12.66 -17.33 4.21
CA ALA A 202 12.04 -16.42 5.17
C ALA A 202 11.96 -14.96 4.69
N GLN A 203 12.71 -14.58 3.67
CA GLN A 203 12.81 -13.21 3.16
C GLN A 203 12.06 -13.01 1.83
N GLN A 204 11.47 -14.03 1.28
CA GLN A 204 10.72 -13.94 0.03
C GLN A 204 9.35 -14.60 0.15
N TYR A 205 8.47 -14.27 -0.78
CA TYR A 205 7.08 -14.76 -0.77
C TYR A 205 6.87 -15.97 -1.68
N GLY A 206 7.53 -15.99 -2.83
CA GLY A 206 7.45 -17.08 -3.81
C GLY A 206 8.56 -18.10 -3.69
N GLY A 207 8.72 -18.90 -4.71
CA GLY A 207 9.77 -19.90 -4.80
C GLY A 207 11.15 -19.30 -5.13
N PHE A 208 12.20 -20.00 -4.74
CA PHE A 208 13.52 -19.73 -5.29
C PHE A 208 14.16 -21.01 -5.83
N THR A 209 15.03 -20.83 -6.79
CA THR A 209 15.71 -21.93 -7.47
C THR A 209 17.22 -21.80 -7.26
N VAL A 210 17.84 -22.88 -6.88
CA VAL A 210 19.31 -23.01 -6.86
C VAL A 210 19.71 -23.74 -8.14
N PRO A 211 20.27 -23.03 -9.13
CA PRO A 211 20.72 -23.67 -10.35
C PRO A 211 21.99 -24.49 -10.11
N GLU A 212 22.19 -25.53 -10.90
CA GLU A 212 23.44 -26.30 -10.96
C GLU A 212 23.95 -26.83 -9.62
N VAL A 213 23.06 -27.24 -8.73
CA VAL A 213 23.40 -27.76 -7.38
C VAL A 213 24.42 -28.88 -7.43
N ASP A 214 24.36 -29.76 -8.41
CA ASP A 214 25.32 -30.84 -8.65
C ASP A 214 26.72 -30.33 -8.88
N LYS A 215 26.88 -29.29 -9.70
CA LYS A 215 28.19 -28.67 -9.95
C LYS A 215 28.74 -27.89 -8.75
N ILE A 216 27.84 -27.23 -8.02
CA ILE A 216 28.18 -26.49 -6.80
C ILE A 216 28.72 -27.42 -5.72
N LEU A 217 28.10 -28.60 -5.53
CA LEU A 217 28.47 -29.53 -4.48
C LEU A 217 29.58 -30.51 -4.86
N ALA A 218 29.82 -30.73 -6.16
CA ALA A 218 30.86 -31.67 -6.63
C ALA A 218 32.27 -31.43 -6.02
N PRO A 219 32.76 -30.21 -5.84
CA PRO A 219 34.08 -29.97 -5.22
C PRO A 219 34.18 -30.44 -3.76
N TYR A 220 33.06 -30.47 -3.05
CA TYR A 220 32.99 -30.89 -1.64
C TYR A 220 32.88 -32.42 -1.49
N ALA A 221 32.38 -33.09 -2.52
CA ALA A 221 32.31 -34.55 -2.55
C ALA A 221 33.64 -35.24 -2.82
N GLN A 222 34.62 -34.50 -3.34
CA GLN A 222 35.94 -35.02 -3.68
C GLN A 222 37.00 -34.84 -2.56
N LYS A 223 36.63 -34.16 -1.49
CA LYS A 223 37.46 -33.91 -0.31
C LYS A 223 37.09 -34.88 0.82
#